data_616cca36fe54d73e84f16e88f2b4bfac
#
_entry.id   616cca36fe54d73e84f16e88f2b4bfac
#
_cell.length_a   1.000
_cell.length_b   1.000
_cell.length_c   1.000
_cell.angle_alpha   90.00
_cell.angle_beta   90.00
_cell.angle_gamma   90.00
#
_symmetry.space_group_name_H-M   'P 1'
#
loop_
_entity.id
_entity.type
_entity.pdbx_description
1 polymer ?
#
loop_
_entity_poly.entity_id
_entity_poly.type
_entity_poly.pdbx_seq_one_letter_code
_entity_poly.pdbx_strand_id
1 'polypeptide(L)'
;MGRVKKNKNKSAYYAVIIIIIIILAFAVYQNRGTLRALNGSSEVFSYESGQNFSFDTQNGNVVAIGSDGAQCFSDKGIRKWNVIRRFVNPRMQNEGDFNLFYEKGNKEVYLYSDGSKIWEYVSDQPIITAKINAKGYAAVVSYETGYRAKIEIIDGLGSLLYKWQLSEDYVIDADVSPDCKQFAAATVSPNDANVTSRVTVVDIDGEKITGETLLAAVGSDKLVCISPRGEMQWAVDFEEKQLQKFKLGYNTSHILTFEGSRNNSILEIYGKDGKKTGEYISGEEIKDIDINGATIAVLEKQELSLISLKGAVMSETELKKDVKKVMLLPKNRIAAVGSSSVEIIKP
;
A
#
# COMPACT_ATOMS: atom_id res chain seq x y z
N MET A 1 23.91 -75.46 27.95
CA MET A 1 22.59 -74.82 28.11
C MET A 1 22.77 -73.36 28.52
N GLY A 2 22.85 -72.41 27.58
CA GLY A 2 23.12 -71.03 27.82
C GLY A 2 21.79 -70.22 27.76
N ARG A 3 21.40 -69.58 28.86
CA ARG A 3 20.22 -68.72 28.95
C ARG A 3 20.49 -67.35 28.27
N VAL A 4 19.78 -67.06 27.17
CA VAL A 4 19.77 -65.77 26.51
C VAL A 4 18.94 -64.84 27.42
N LYS A 5 19.58 -63.85 28.08
CA LYS A 5 18.91 -62.74 28.79
C LYS A 5 18.28 -61.79 27.77
N LYS A 6 16.96 -61.81 27.68
CA LYS A 6 16.15 -60.94 26.82
C LYS A 6 16.24 -59.48 27.34
N ASN A 7 16.75 -58.60 26.49
CA ASN A 7 17.02 -57.20 26.81
C ASN A 7 15.67 -56.38 26.86
N LYS A 8 14.93 -56.48 27.96
CA LYS A 8 13.60 -55.86 28.17
C LYS A 8 13.67 -54.33 28.43
N ASN A 9 14.84 -53.77 28.72
CA ASN A 9 14.95 -52.36 29.17
C ASN A 9 15.06 -51.33 28.03
N LYS A 10 15.47 -51.73 26.83
CA LYS A 10 15.60 -50.77 25.73
C LYS A 10 14.26 -50.31 25.15
N SER A 11 13.27 -51.20 25.08
CA SER A 11 11.92 -50.87 24.60
C SER A 11 11.20 -49.89 25.55
N ALA A 12 11.33 -50.08 26.86
CA ALA A 12 10.77 -49.16 27.85
C ALA A 12 11.40 -47.76 27.81
N TYR A 13 12.72 -47.69 27.55
CA TYR A 13 13.47 -46.43 27.40
C TYR A 13 13.02 -45.64 26.16
N TYR A 14 12.84 -46.30 25.01
CA TYR A 14 12.32 -45.63 23.80
C TYR A 14 10.85 -45.17 23.97
N ALA A 15 10.02 -45.94 24.66
CA ALA A 15 8.64 -45.52 24.96
C ALA A 15 8.59 -44.25 25.82
N VAL A 16 9.46 -44.13 26.83
CA VAL A 16 9.56 -42.92 27.67
C VAL A 16 10.03 -41.71 26.86
N ILE A 17 11.02 -41.89 25.96
CA ILE A 17 11.48 -40.79 25.09
C ILE A 17 10.36 -40.31 24.16
N ILE A 18 9.60 -41.22 23.56
CA ILE A 18 8.47 -40.86 22.68
C ILE A 18 7.39 -40.10 23.46
N ILE A 19 7.08 -40.52 24.67
CA ILE A 19 6.12 -39.82 25.53
C ILE A 19 6.61 -38.41 25.87
N ILE A 20 7.89 -38.22 26.20
CA ILE A 20 8.48 -36.89 26.46
C ILE A 20 8.42 -36.01 25.21
N ILE A 21 8.70 -36.54 24.02
CA ILE A 21 8.59 -35.77 22.75
C ILE A 21 7.16 -35.39 22.48
N ILE A 22 6.18 -36.27 22.74
CA ILE A 22 4.75 -35.96 22.57
C ILE A 22 4.31 -34.86 23.56
N ILE A 23 4.75 -34.94 24.84
CA ILE A 23 4.43 -33.93 25.85
C ILE A 23 5.06 -32.58 25.46
N LEU A 24 6.31 -32.56 25.00
CA LEU A 24 6.97 -31.34 24.52
C LEU A 24 6.27 -30.76 23.28
N ALA A 25 5.91 -31.61 22.32
CA ALA A 25 5.15 -31.19 21.14
C ALA A 25 3.77 -30.63 21.52
N PHE A 26 3.08 -31.25 22.49
CA PHE A 26 1.79 -30.77 22.99
C PHE A 26 1.94 -29.47 23.78
N ALA A 27 2.99 -29.33 24.60
CA ALA A 27 3.29 -28.08 25.30
C ALA A 27 3.63 -26.95 24.34
N VAL A 28 4.40 -27.20 23.27
CA VAL A 28 4.66 -26.24 22.18
C VAL A 28 3.37 -25.92 21.43
N TYR A 29 2.49 -26.91 21.21
CA TYR A 29 1.19 -26.69 20.56
C TYR A 29 0.25 -25.82 21.43
N GLN A 30 0.13 -26.10 22.73
CA GLN A 30 -0.67 -25.29 23.66
C GLN A 30 -0.08 -23.88 23.89
N ASN A 31 1.24 -23.73 23.86
CA ASN A 31 1.91 -22.44 24.06
C ASN A 31 2.19 -21.68 22.74
N ARG A 32 1.61 -22.10 21.60
CA ARG A 32 1.73 -21.36 20.33
C ARG A 32 1.38 -19.88 20.46
N GLY A 33 0.37 -19.55 21.26
CA GLY A 33 0.00 -18.16 21.55
C GLY A 33 1.07 -17.38 22.33
N THR A 34 1.74 -18.01 23.29
CA THR A 34 2.82 -17.39 24.10
C THR A 34 4.15 -17.34 23.36
N LEU A 35 4.44 -18.29 22.50
CA LEU A 35 5.61 -18.25 21.61
C LEU A 35 5.45 -17.19 20.50
N ARG A 36 4.22 -16.93 20.06
CA ARG A 36 3.87 -15.79 19.15
C ARG A 36 4.11 -14.42 19.82
N ALA A 37 3.95 -14.30 21.14
CA ALA A 37 4.19 -13.08 21.92
C ALA A 37 5.69 -12.70 22.10
N LEU A 38 6.61 -13.54 21.63
CA LEU A 38 8.07 -13.29 21.65
C LEU A 38 8.57 -12.59 20.38
N ASN A 39 7.71 -12.29 19.42
CA ASN A 39 8.02 -11.45 18.28
C ASN A 39 8.22 -10.02 18.75
N GLY A 40 9.48 -9.61 18.94
CA GLY A 40 9.83 -8.31 19.46
C GLY A 40 9.47 -7.21 18.47
N SER A 41 8.64 -6.27 18.86
CA SER A 41 8.52 -5.00 18.15
C SER A 41 9.70 -4.09 18.55
N SER A 42 10.21 -3.33 17.58
CA SER A 42 11.21 -2.27 17.83
C SER A 42 10.63 -0.94 17.36
N GLU A 43 10.59 0.05 18.26
CA GLU A 43 10.18 1.41 17.90
C GLU A 43 11.24 2.04 16.98
N VAL A 44 10.80 2.62 15.88
CA VAL A 44 11.68 3.28 14.90
C VAL A 44 11.45 4.78 14.83
N PHE A 45 10.27 5.25 15.21
CA PHE A 45 9.92 6.66 15.21
C PHE A 45 8.86 6.93 16.29
N SER A 46 9.06 7.96 17.11
CA SER A 46 8.08 8.42 18.09
C SER A 46 7.67 9.86 17.82
N TYR A 47 6.43 10.20 18.12
CA TYR A 47 5.83 11.51 17.91
C TYR A 47 4.72 11.78 18.93
N GLU A 48 4.40 13.05 19.15
CA GLU A 48 3.34 13.43 20.07
C GLU A 48 1.96 13.04 19.50
N SER A 49 1.13 12.48 20.35
CA SER A 49 -0.26 12.15 19.98
C SER A 49 -1.00 13.42 19.56
N GLY A 50 -1.60 13.40 18.38
CA GLY A 50 -2.27 14.57 17.79
C GLY A 50 -1.46 15.32 16.74
N GLN A 51 -0.17 15.06 16.61
CA GLN A 51 0.62 15.53 15.47
C GLN A 51 0.16 14.81 14.19
N ASN A 52 -0.02 15.60 13.12
CA ASN A 52 -0.48 15.07 11.84
C ASN A 52 0.70 14.61 10.98
N PHE A 53 1.09 13.34 11.15
CA PHE A 53 2.07 12.68 10.30
C PHE A 53 1.42 11.79 9.26
N SER A 54 1.99 11.79 8.05
CA SER A 54 1.76 10.75 7.05
C SER A 54 2.99 9.84 6.97
N PHE A 55 2.73 8.54 6.80
CA PHE A 55 3.78 7.53 6.74
C PHE A 55 3.65 6.71 5.47
N ASP A 56 4.78 6.35 4.89
CA ASP A 56 4.89 5.45 3.75
C ASP A 56 6.22 4.70 3.80
N THR A 57 6.41 3.77 2.87
CA THR A 57 7.65 3.01 2.76
C THR A 57 8.42 3.39 1.50
N GLN A 58 9.74 3.33 1.58
CA GLN A 58 10.64 3.49 0.45
C GLN A 58 11.85 2.57 0.60
N ASN A 59 12.06 1.66 -0.35
CA ASN A 59 13.22 0.75 -0.35
C ASN A 59 13.43 0.02 1.00
N GLY A 60 12.32 -0.40 1.64
CA GLY A 60 12.36 -1.11 2.92
C GLY A 60 12.64 -0.24 4.14
N ASN A 61 12.62 1.08 3.98
CA ASN A 61 12.69 2.07 5.06
C ASN A 61 11.31 2.69 5.29
N VAL A 62 11.11 3.34 6.42
CA VAL A 62 9.91 4.10 6.76
C VAL A 62 10.17 5.59 6.52
N VAL A 63 9.33 6.23 5.74
CA VAL A 63 9.33 7.67 5.52
C VAL A 63 8.17 8.28 6.29
N ALA A 64 8.47 9.30 7.08
CA ALA A 64 7.50 10.09 7.83
C ALA A 64 7.55 11.54 7.34
N ILE A 65 6.39 12.14 7.08
CA ILE A 65 6.28 13.58 6.77
C ILE A 65 5.28 14.23 7.72
N GLY A 66 5.66 15.38 8.27
CA GLY A 66 4.86 16.19 9.18
C GLY A 66 5.05 17.68 8.94
N SER A 67 4.61 18.51 9.88
CA SER A 67 4.66 19.99 9.80
C SER A 67 6.07 20.54 9.64
N ASP A 68 7.08 19.86 10.19
CA ASP A 68 8.46 20.36 10.24
C ASP A 68 9.36 19.76 9.15
N GLY A 69 8.79 18.89 8.30
CA GLY A 69 9.47 18.27 7.17
C GLY A 69 9.29 16.77 7.08
N ALA A 70 10.23 16.10 6.39
CA ALA A 70 10.21 14.67 6.17
C ALA A 70 11.47 13.99 6.67
N GLN A 71 11.35 12.76 7.14
CA GLN A 71 12.45 11.95 7.67
C GLN A 71 12.31 10.51 7.19
N CYS A 72 13.45 9.87 6.94
CA CYS A 72 13.50 8.45 6.59
C CYS A 72 14.26 7.67 7.66
N PHE A 73 13.70 6.56 8.07
CA PHE A 73 14.29 5.68 9.08
C PHE A 73 14.40 4.26 8.52
N SER A 74 15.53 3.61 8.79
CA SER A 74 15.67 2.19 8.55
C SER A 74 14.74 1.38 9.46
N ASP A 75 14.59 0.10 9.16
CA ASP A 75 13.91 -0.90 9.99
C ASP A 75 14.50 -1.08 11.41
N LYS A 76 15.64 -0.46 11.69
CA LYS A 76 16.31 -0.43 13.01
C LYS A 76 16.18 0.92 13.72
N GLY A 77 15.37 1.84 13.19
CA GLY A 77 15.22 3.19 13.74
C GLY A 77 16.40 4.13 13.47
N ILE A 78 17.31 3.75 12.58
CA ILE A 78 18.44 4.63 12.22
C ILE A 78 17.96 5.61 11.17
N ARG A 79 18.02 6.91 11.48
CA ARG A 79 17.67 7.97 10.52
C ARG A 79 18.65 7.99 9.35
N LYS A 80 18.12 7.86 8.14
CA LYS A 80 18.86 7.85 6.88
C LYS A 80 19.07 9.27 6.34
N TRP A 81 17.98 10.01 6.29
CA TRP A 81 17.97 11.40 5.84
C TRP A 81 16.88 12.22 6.53
N ASN A 82 16.99 13.53 6.43
CA ASN A 82 16.06 14.49 7.00
C ASN A 82 15.93 15.69 6.06
N VAL A 83 14.71 16.08 5.75
CA VAL A 83 14.35 17.30 5.00
C VAL A 83 13.65 18.24 5.96
N ILE A 84 14.23 19.41 6.20
CA ILE A 84 13.66 20.45 7.05
C ILE A 84 12.90 21.42 6.16
N ARG A 85 11.59 21.42 6.29
CA ARG A 85 10.68 22.30 5.56
C ARG A 85 9.36 22.41 6.31
N ARG A 86 8.82 23.61 6.43
CA ARG A 86 7.48 23.80 7.01
C ARG A 86 6.40 23.40 6.02
N PHE A 87 5.45 22.62 6.51
CA PHE A 87 4.21 22.24 5.84
C PHE A 87 3.02 22.48 6.76
N VAL A 88 1.85 22.81 6.20
CA VAL A 88 0.59 22.91 6.93
C VAL A 88 -0.19 21.60 6.84
N ASN A 89 -0.33 21.06 5.63
CA ASN A 89 -1.07 19.84 5.36
C ASN A 89 -0.32 18.99 4.31
N PRO A 90 0.84 18.42 4.70
CA PRO A 90 1.70 17.71 3.76
C PRO A 90 1.04 16.45 3.22
N ARG A 91 1.36 16.16 1.97
CA ARG A 91 1.09 14.92 1.27
C ARG A 91 2.39 14.38 0.71
N MET A 92 2.46 13.06 0.63
CA MET A 92 3.64 12.35 0.16
C MET A 92 3.24 11.24 -0.79
N GLN A 93 4.03 11.08 -1.83
CA GLN A 93 4.04 9.92 -2.71
C GLN A 93 5.48 9.44 -2.85
N ASN A 94 5.69 8.15 -2.63
CA ASN A 94 7.00 7.53 -2.79
C ASN A 94 6.93 6.51 -3.93
N GLU A 95 7.88 6.59 -4.86
CA GLU A 95 8.00 5.59 -5.92
C GLU A 95 9.48 5.43 -6.30
N GLY A 96 9.97 4.18 -6.29
CA GLY A 96 11.39 3.92 -6.48
C GLY A 96 12.27 4.68 -5.49
N ASP A 97 13.25 5.44 -6.00
CA ASP A 97 14.16 6.25 -5.19
C ASP A 97 13.65 7.66 -4.91
N PHE A 98 12.44 7.98 -5.33
CA PHE A 98 11.89 9.33 -5.27
C PHE A 98 10.83 9.51 -4.19
N ASN A 99 10.82 10.72 -3.62
CA ASN A 99 9.82 11.21 -2.68
C ASN A 99 9.23 12.50 -3.24
N LEU A 100 7.95 12.49 -3.57
CA LEU A 100 7.21 13.68 -3.99
C LEU A 100 6.50 14.24 -2.76
N PHE A 101 6.77 15.51 -2.42
CA PHE A 101 6.11 16.23 -1.34
C PHE A 101 5.32 17.39 -1.89
N TYR A 102 4.09 17.55 -1.44
CA TYR A 102 3.24 18.68 -1.77
C TYR A 102 2.22 18.95 -0.66
N GLU A 103 1.53 20.05 -0.75
CA GLU A 103 0.40 20.37 0.12
C GLU A 103 -0.87 20.53 -0.71
N LYS A 104 -1.93 19.82 -0.31
CA LYS A 104 -3.24 20.03 -0.93
C LYS A 104 -3.73 21.46 -0.62
N GLY A 105 -4.05 22.21 -1.66
CA GLY A 105 -4.47 23.61 -1.56
C GLY A 105 -3.34 24.64 -1.63
N ASN A 106 -2.06 24.21 -1.63
CA ASN A 106 -0.90 25.03 -1.94
C ASN A 106 -0.48 24.85 -3.41
N LYS A 107 0.55 25.55 -3.87
CA LYS A 107 0.99 25.60 -5.27
C LYS A 107 2.29 24.85 -5.55
N GLU A 108 2.99 24.44 -4.53
CA GLU A 108 4.37 23.93 -4.62
C GLU A 108 4.42 22.40 -4.54
N VAL A 109 5.22 21.81 -5.42
CA VAL A 109 5.55 20.38 -5.45
C VAL A 109 7.07 20.24 -5.42
N TYR A 110 7.55 19.31 -4.62
CA TYR A 110 8.98 19.07 -4.43
C TYR A 110 9.31 17.62 -4.68
N LEU A 111 10.32 17.38 -5.50
CA LEU A 111 10.90 16.06 -5.67
C LEU A 111 12.22 15.95 -4.92
N TYR A 112 12.33 14.89 -4.13
CA TYR A 112 13.55 14.51 -3.40
C TYR A 112 13.97 13.10 -3.76
N SER A 113 15.27 12.84 -3.64
CA SER A 113 15.88 11.51 -3.61
C SER A 113 16.93 11.48 -2.51
N ASP A 114 16.90 10.48 -1.63
CA ASP A 114 17.79 10.34 -0.47
C ASP A 114 17.94 11.65 0.36
N GLY A 115 16.82 12.37 0.55
CA GLY A 115 16.77 13.63 1.28
C GLY A 115 17.35 14.85 0.55
N SER A 116 17.84 14.67 -0.67
CA SER A 116 18.34 15.75 -1.53
C SER A 116 17.25 16.21 -2.49
N LYS A 117 17.02 17.53 -2.56
CA LYS A 117 16.04 18.10 -3.50
C LYS A 117 16.54 17.95 -4.95
N ILE A 118 15.74 17.33 -5.80
CA ILE A 118 16.00 17.20 -7.24
C ILE A 118 15.44 18.42 -7.97
N TRP A 119 14.14 18.68 -7.78
CA TRP A 119 13.49 19.84 -8.37
C TRP A 119 12.35 20.37 -7.49
N GLU A 120 11.90 21.56 -7.83
CA GLU A 120 10.74 22.23 -7.29
C GLU A 120 9.90 22.76 -8.44
N TYR A 121 8.61 22.52 -8.39
CA TYR A 121 7.65 23.01 -9.36
C TYR A 121 6.58 23.85 -8.66
N VAL A 122 6.23 25.00 -9.25
CA VAL A 122 5.19 25.88 -8.71
C VAL A 122 4.07 25.98 -9.74
N SER A 123 2.90 25.43 -9.38
CA SER A 123 1.69 25.57 -10.20
C SER A 123 1.10 26.98 -10.08
N ASP A 124 0.44 27.43 -11.14
CA ASP A 124 -0.25 28.73 -11.13
C ASP A 124 -1.42 28.77 -10.12
N GLN A 125 -2.04 27.64 -9.86
CA GLN A 125 -3.22 27.48 -9.02
C GLN A 125 -3.02 26.39 -7.95
N PRO A 126 -3.84 26.38 -6.89
CA PRO A 126 -3.74 25.40 -5.81
C PRO A 126 -3.84 23.94 -6.31
N ILE A 127 -2.98 23.08 -5.76
CA ILE A 127 -2.87 21.67 -6.10
C ILE A 127 -3.99 20.88 -5.42
N ILE A 128 -4.61 19.98 -6.19
CA ILE A 128 -5.62 19.02 -5.73
C ILE A 128 -4.94 17.73 -5.32
N THR A 129 -4.10 17.18 -6.22
CA THR A 129 -3.31 15.96 -6.00
C THR A 129 -2.07 15.96 -6.88
N ALA A 130 -1.07 15.17 -6.49
CA ALA A 130 0.12 14.93 -7.32
C ALA A 130 0.60 13.50 -7.13
N LYS A 131 1.02 12.85 -8.20
CA LYS A 131 1.63 11.51 -8.21
C LYS A 131 2.93 11.50 -8.96
N ILE A 132 3.75 10.50 -8.69
CA ILE A 132 5.06 10.33 -9.29
C ILE A 132 5.25 8.88 -9.73
N ASN A 133 5.97 8.68 -10.84
CA ASN A 133 6.42 7.35 -11.24
C ASN A 133 7.87 7.07 -10.82
N ALA A 134 8.33 5.83 -10.99
CA ALA A 134 9.66 5.38 -10.60
C ALA A 134 10.83 6.05 -11.37
N LYS A 135 10.55 6.88 -12.37
CA LYS A 135 11.55 7.67 -13.13
C LYS A 135 11.56 9.16 -12.74
N GLY A 136 10.75 9.55 -11.74
CA GLY A 136 10.68 10.93 -11.28
C GLY A 136 9.77 11.84 -12.08
N TYR A 137 8.95 11.29 -13.00
CA TYR A 137 7.93 12.06 -13.70
C TYR A 137 6.69 12.22 -12.84
N ALA A 138 6.17 13.43 -12.74
CA ALA A 138 5.02 13.74 -11.90
C ALA A 138 3.80 14.18 -12.72
N ALA A 139 2.62 13.68 -12.31
CA ALA A 139 1.33 14.25 -12.71
C ALA A 139 0.83 15.16 -11.58
N VAL A 140 0.69 16.45 -11.87
CA VAL A 140 0.20 17.46 -10.92
C VAL A 140 -1.18 17.90 -11.36
N VAL A 141 -2.18 17.67 -10.52
CA VAL A 141 -3.56 18.12 -10.72
C VAL A 141 -3.81 19.36 -9.88
N SER A 142 -4.25 20.43 -10.50
CA SER A 142 -4.55 21.69 -9.83
C SER A 142 -5.89 22.28 -10.29
N TYR A 143 -6.39 23.25 -9.53
CA TYR A 143 -7.47 24.11 -10.02
C TYR A 143 -7.00 24.89 -11.24
N GLU A 144 -7.95 25.40 -12.02
CA GLU A 144 -7.66 26.27 -13.15
C GLU A 144 -8.80 27.27 -13.35
N THR A 145 -8.47 28.54 -13.54
CA THR A 145 -9.47 29.59 -13.74
C THR A 145 -10.21 29.40 -15.07
N GLY A 146 -11.54 29.29 -15.02
CA GLY A 146 -12.37 29.05 -16.20
C GLY A 146 -12.49 27.57 -16.62
N TYR A 147 -11.84 26.65 -15.89
CA TYR A 147 -11.88 25.20 -16.09
C TYR A 147 -12.22 24.48 -14.78
N ARG A 148 -12.56 23.20 -14.86
CA ARG A 148 -12.81 22.36 -13.69
C ARG A 148 -11.52 21.89 -13.03
N ALA A 149 -10.51 21.59 -13.86
CA ALA A 149 -9.20 21.19 -13.40
C ALA A 149 -8.15 21.36 -14.51
N LYS A 150 -6.89 21.30 -14.10
CA LYS A 150 -5.71 21.25 -14.96
C LYS A 150 -4.82 20.08 -14.53
N ILE A 151 -4.29 19.34 -15.50
CA ILE A 151 -3.24 18.33 -15.29
C ILE A 151 -1.97 18.84 -15.95
N GLU A 152 -0.88 18.84 -15.21
CA GLU A 152 0.45 19.20 -15.67
C GLU A 152 1.38 18.00 -15.49
N ILE A 153 2.07 17.60 -16.56
CA ILE A 153 3.06 16.51 -16.51
C ILE A 153 4.45 17.14 -16.48
N ILE A 154 5.18 16.81 -15.43
CA ILE A 154 6.52 17.33 -15.15
C ILE A 154 7.51 16.17 -15.33
N ASP A 155 8.61 16.42 -16.04
CA ASP A 155 9.66 15.41 -16.23
C ASP A 155 10.54 15.20 -14.99
N GLY A 156 11.45 14.23 -15.06
CA GLY A 156 12.37 13.91 -13.97
C GLY A 156 13.38 15.04 -13.63
N LEU A 157 13.44 16.10 -14.44
CA LEU A 157 14.29 17.28 -14.24
C LEU A 157 13.49 18.52 -13.77
N GLY A 158 12.17 18.41 -13.64
CA GLY A 158 11.29 19.49 -13.21
C GLY A 158 10.75 20.36 -14.34
N SER A 159 10.89 19.95 -15.60
CA SER A 159 10.39 20.70 -16.75
C SER A 159 8.93 20.29 -17.07
N LEU A 160 8.08 21.27 -17.38
CA LEU A 160 6.72 21.02 -17.85
C LEU A 160 6.76 20.43 -19.27
N LEU A 161 6.22 19.20 -19.42
CA LEU A 161 6.12 18.52 -20.72
C LEU A 161 4.74 18.68 -21.34
N TYR A 162 3.68 18.57 -20.55
CA TYR A 162 2.32 18.53 -21.05
C TYR A 162 1.37 19.28 -20.11
N LYS A 163 0.36 19.93 -20.68
CA LYS A 163 -0.69 20.62 -19.93
C LYS A 163 -2.05 20.31 -20.54
N TRP A 164 -2.97 19.82 -19.73
CA TRP A 164 -4.34 19.53 -20.13
C TRP A 164 -5.33 20.28 -19.22
N GLN A 165 -6.18 21.09 -19.82
CA GLN A 165 -7.21 21.84 -19.12
C GLN A 165 -8.58 21.19 -19.42
N LEU A 166 -9.32 20.86 -18.39
CA LEU A 166 -10.61 20.20 -18.47
C LEU A 166 -11.73 21.16 -18.11
N SER A 167 -12.66 21.40 -19.05
CA SER A 167 -13.79 22.34 -18.89
C SER A 167 -15.03 21.68 -18.28
N GLU A 168 -15.23 20.39 -18.50
CA GLU A 168 -16.48 19.68 -18.15
C GLU A 168 -16.32 18.76 -16.94
N ASP A 169 -15.19 18.06 -16.87
CA ASP A 169 -14.93 17.01 -15.89
C ASP A 169 -14.07 17.48 -14.73
N TYR A 170 -14.35 16.99 -13.53
CA TYR A 170 -13.45 17.09 -12.38
C TYR A 170 -12.45 15.95 -12.42
N VAL A 171 -11.19 16.25 -12.21
CA VAL A 171 -10.12 15.24 -12.08
C VAL A 171 -10.08 14.74 -10.64
N ILE A 172 -10.19 13.42 -10.47
CA ILE A 172 -10.05 12.74 -9.17
C ILE A 172 -8.61 12.37 -8.95
N ASP A 173 -7.97 11.82 -9.99
CA ASP A 173 -6.61 11.27 -9.93
C ASP A 173 -5.95 11.31 -11.30
N ALA A 174 -4.61 11.38 -11.33
CA ALA A 174 -3.82 11.25 -12.54
C ALA A 174 -2.49 10.58 -12.22
N ASP A 175 -2.00 9.74 -13.15
CA ASP A 175 -0.77 8.98 -12.96
C ASP A 175 -0.01 8.86 -14.28
N VAL A 176 1.34 8.89 -14.21
CA VAL A 176 2.22 8.78 -15.37
C VAL A 176 2.65 7.34 -15.57
N SER A 177 2.58 6.86 -16.81
CA SER A 177 3.02 5.50 -17.16
C SER A 177 4.50 5.27 -16.80
N PRO A 178 4.90 4.01 -16.48
CA PRO A 178 6.28 3.70 -16.13
C PRO A 178 7.30 3.97 -17.25
N ASP A 179 6.86 3.99 -18.51
CA ASP A 179 7.70 4.34 -19.67
C ASP A 179 7.80 5.85 -19.92
N CYS A 180 6.96 6.66 -19.21
CA CYS A 180 6.88 8.13 -19.31
C CYS A 180 6.32 8.65 -20.65
N LYS A 181 5.63 7.80 -21.42
CA LYS A 181 5.06 8.18 -22.71
C LYS A 181 3.60 8.62 -22.61
N GLN A 182 2.91 8.19 -21.58
CA GLN A 182 1.50 8.43 -21.37
C GLN A 182 1.22 8.83 -19.93
N PHE A 183 0.06 9.42 -19.73
CA PHE A 183 -0.56 9.51 -18.42
C PHE A 183 -2.03 9.09 -18.51
N ALA A 184 -2.57 8.64 -17.38
CA ALA A 184 -3.98 8.36 -17.24
C ALA A 184 -4.62 9.38 -16.30
N ALA A 185 -5.84 9.77 -16.58
CA ALA A 185 -6.64 10.63 -15.73
C ALA A 185 -8.00 9.96 -15.43
N ALA A 186 -8.33 9.87 -14.14
CA ALA A 186 -9.65 9.50 -13.68
C ALA A 186 -10.47 10.76 -13.45
N THR A 187 -11.61 10.86 -14.12
CA THR A 187 -12.46 12.04 -14.08
C THR A 187 -13.89 11.69 -13.69
N VAL A 188 -14.60 12.68 -13.17
CA VAL A 188 -16.03 12.63 -12.86
C VAL A 188 -16.74 13.78 -13.55
N SER A 189 -17.76 13.45 -14.31
CA SER A 189 -18.65 14.41 -14.96
C SER A 189 -19.98 14.49 -14.20
N PRO A 190 -20.32 15.63 -13.59
CA PRO A 190 -21.64 15.84 -13.00
C PRO A 190 -22.62 16.22 -14.14
N ASN A 191 -23.32 15.28 -14.69
CA ASN A 191 -24.47 15.56 -15.56
C ASN A 191 -25.75 15.55 -14.75
N ASP A 192 -26.72 16.38 -15.13
CA ASP A 192 -27.92 16.79 -14.35
C ASP A 192 -28.73 15.66 -13.66
N ALA A 193 -28.57 14.41 -14.05
CA ALA A 193 -29.27 13.27 -13.45
C ALA A 193 -28.33 12.14 -12.98
N ASN A 194 -27.11 12.05 -13.50
CA ASN A 194 -26.18 10.96 -13.23
C ASN A 194 -24.73 11.46 -13.13
N VAL A 195 -24.01 10.94 -12.16
CA VAL A 195 -22.56 11.13 -12.06
C VAL A 195 -21.90 10.03 -12.91
N THR A 196 -21.14 10.40 -13.92
CA THR A 196 -20.39 9.46 -14.75
C THR A 196 -18.90 9.57 -14.47
N SER A 197 -18.25 8.44 -14.29
CA SER A 197 -16.81 8.35 -14.15
C SER A 197 -16.16 7.88 -15.45
N ARG A 198 -15.00 8.44 -15.76
CA ARG A 198 -14.23 8.08 -16.96
C ARG A 198 -12.75 7.96 -16.62
N VAL A 199 -12.07 7.04 -17.28
CA VAL A 199 -10.60 6.98 -17.30
C VAL A 199 -10.16 7.26 -18.74
N THR A 200 -9.29 8.26 -18.89
CA THR A 200 -8.73 8.66 -20.18
C THR A 200 -7.22 8.46 -20.16
N VAL A 201 -6.68 7.84 -21.18
CA VAL A 201 -5.24 7.68 -21.41
C VAL A 201 -4.82 8.68 -22.48
N VAL A 202 -3.77 9.43 -22.20
CA VAL A 202 -3.27 10.54 -23.05
C VAL A 202 -1.79 10.34 -23.35
N ASP A 203 -1.40 10.49 -24.60
CA ASP A 203 0.01 10.48 -25.03
C ASP A 203 0.67 11.83 -24.73
N ILE A 204 1.85 11.79 -24.09
CA ILE A 204 2.61 13.01 -23.74
C ILE A 204 3.26 13.60 -24.99
N ASP A 205 3.85 12.78 -25.85
CA ASP A 205 4.64 13.22 -27.01
C ASP A 205 3.95 13.02 -28.36
N GLY A 206 2.74 12.42 -28.38
CA GLY A 206 2.04 12.07 -29.60
C GLY A 206 2.68 10.93 -30.41
N GLU A 207 3.68 10.24 -29.85
CA GLU A 207 4.31 9.08 -30.47
C GLU A 207 3.42 7.82 -30.39
N LYS A 208 3.57 6.93 -31.37
CA LYS A 208 2.80 5.69 -31.43
C LYS A 208 3.16 4.79 -30.24
N ILE A 209 2.13 4.44 -29.46
CA ILE A 209 2.27 3.57 -28.28
C ILE A 209 2.75 2.18 -28.70
N THR A 210 3.86 1.75 -28.14
CA THR A 210 4.43 0.41 -28.34
C THR A 210 4.48 -0.43 -27.06
N GLY A 211 3.97 0.09 -25.92
CA GLY A 211 4.04 -0.57 -24.62
C GLY A 211 2.85 -1.48 -24.33
N GLU A 212 3.07 -2.49 -23.48
CA GLU A 212 2.04 -3.40 -22.96
C GLU A 212 1.63 -3.02 -21.51
N THR A 213 1.87 -1.78 -21.08
CA THR A 213 1.55 -1.35 -19.71
C THR A 213 0.05 -1.26 -19.54
N LEU A 214 -0.51 -2.07 -18.64
CA LEU A 214 -1.91 -2.05 -18.28
C LEU A 214 -2.14 -1.08 -17.13
N LEU A 215 -3.24 -0.35 -17.18
CA LEU A 215 -3.72 0.51 -16.11
C LEU A 215 -4.86 -0.19 -15.38
N ALA A 216 -4.75 -0.33 -14.07
CA ALA A 216 -5.87 -0.75 -13.22
C ALA A 216 -6.51 0.47 -12.56
N ALA A 217 -7.83 0.56 -12.60
CA ALA A 217 -8.61 1.60 -11.96
C ALA A 217 -9.77 1.01 -11.17
N VAL A 218 -10.01 1.57 -9.98
CA VAL A 218 -11.09 1.15 -9.08
C VAL A 218 -12.14 2.24 -8.99
N GLY A 219 -13.39 1.87 -9.30
CA GLY A 219 -14.57 2.68 -9.03
C GLY A 219 -15.32 2.21 -7.78
N SER A 220 -16.49 2.77 -7.56
CA SER A 220 -17.38 2.33 -6.48
C SER A 220 -18.07 0.99 -6.76
N ASP A 221 -18.20 0.64 -8.02
CA ASP A 221 -18.98 -0.48 -8.55
C ASP A 221 -18.14 -1.56 -9.26
N LYS A 222 -16.93 -1.20 -9.66
CA LYS A 222 -16.07 -2.14 -10.42
C LYS A 222 -14.57 -1.82 -10.31
N LEU A 223 -13.76 -2.85 -10.55
CA LEU A 223 -12.34 -2.75 -10.89
C LEU A 223 -12.20 -2.98 -12.40
N VAL A 224 -11.49 -2.10 -13.10
CA VAL A 224 -11.25 -2.22 -14.54
C VAL A 224 -9.78 -2.24 -14.87
N CYS A 225 -9.41 -2.92 -15.93
CA CYS A 225 -8.07 -2.86 -16.52
C CYS A 225 -8.17 -2.33 -17.95
N ILE A 226 -7.34 -1.36 -18.27
CA ILE A 226 -7.35 -0.62 -19.52
C ILE A 226 -5.97 -0.74 -20.18
N SER A 227 -5.97 -0.99 -21.50
CA SER A 227 -4.74 -0.98 -22.29
C SER A 227 -4.18 0.44 -22.48
N PRO A 228 -2.93 0.58 -22.94
CA PRO A 228 -2.37 1.89 -23.32
C PRO A 228 -3.17 2.63 -24.40
N ARG A 229 -4.01 1.91 -25.17
CA ARG A 229 -4.90 2.50 -26.18
C ARG A 229 -6.24 2.97 -25.63
N GLY A 230 -6.45 2.87 -24.30
CA GLY A 230 -7.72 3.20 -23.67
C GLY A 230 -8.80 2.12 -23.82
N GLU A 231 -8.46 0.91 -24.31
CA GLU A 231 -9.41 -0.18 -24.49
C GLU A 231 -9.54 -1.00 -23.21
N MET A 232 -10.77 -1.25 -22.76
CA MET A 232 -11.01 -2.11 -21.62
C MET A 232 -10.59 -3.56 -21.92
N GLN A 233 -9.69 -4.11 -21.13
CA GLN A 233 -9.20 -5.47 -21.27
C GLN A 233 -10.04 -6.46 -20.46
N TRP A 234 -10.40 -6.08 -19.25
CA TRP A 234 -11.29 -6.83 -18.37
C TRP A 234 -11.91 -5.91 -17.32
N ALA A 235 -13.01 -6.34 -16.75
CA ALA A 235 -13.65 -5.69 -15.61
C ALA A 235 -14.12 -6.74 -14.59
N VAL A 236 -14.13 -6.35 -13.32
CA VAL A 236 -14.73 -7.10 -12.23
C VAL A 236 -15.79 -6.22 -11.60
N ASP A 237 -17.04 -6.58 -11.79
CA ASP A 237 -18.19 -5.90 -11.18
C ASP A 237 -18.29 -6.31 -9.70
N PHE A 238 -18.56 -5.35 -8.83
CA PHE A 238 -18.70 -5.61 -7.39
C PHE A 238 -20.11 -6.10 -7.05
N GLU A 239 -21.01 -6.11 -8.02
CA GLU A 239 -22.43 -6.44 -7.83
C GLU A 239 -23.06 -5.52 -6.78
N GLU A 240 -23.62 -6.08 -5.70
CA GLU A 240 -24.20 -5.30 -4.59
C GLU A 240 -23.21 -5.09 -3.42
N LYS A 241 -21.94 -5.51 -3.56
CA LYS A 241 -20.94 -5.39 -2.50
C LYS A 241 -20.49 -3.94 -2.32
N GLN A 242 -20.40 -3.48 -1.08
CA GLN A 242 -19.84 -2.19 -0.74
C GLN A 242 -18.33 -2.27 -0.57
N LEU A 243 -17.59 -1.60 -1.45
CA LEU A 243 -16.13 -1.48 -1.37
C LEU A 243 -15.75 -0.63 -0.14
N GLN A 244 -14.88 -1.18 0.71
CA GLN A 244 -14.34 -0.49 1.88
C GLN A 244 -12.93 0.06 1.63
N LYS A 245 -12.03 -0.81 1.17
CA LYS A 245 -10.63 -0.46 0.90
C LYS A 245 -10.14 -1.19 -0.35
N PHE A 246 -9.08 -0.64 -0.91
CA PHE A 246 -8.38 -1.32 -2.00
C PHE A 246 -6.88 -1.03 -1.97
N LYS A 247 -6.12 -1.95 -2.55
CA LYS A 247 -4.70 -1.76 -2.86
C LYS A 247 -4.44 -2.35 -4.23
N LEU A 248 -4.05 -1.51 -5.18
CA LEU A 248 -3.69 -1.95 -6.53
C LEU A 248 -2.21 -2.28 -6.55
N GLY A 249 -1.87 -3.49 -6.99
CA GLY A 249 -0.49 -3.92 -7.16
C GLY A 249 -0.02 -3.71 -8.60
N TYR A 250 1.14 -3.09 -8.77
CA TYR A 250 1.78 -2.99 -10.07
C TYR A 250 2.31 -4.36 -10.51
N ASN A 251 1.85 -4.87 -11.66
CA ASN A 251 2.16 -6.21 -12.20
C ASN A 251 1.97 -7.38 -11.20
N THR A 252 1.14 -7.18 -10.19
CA THR A 252 0.86 -8.15 -9.13
C THR A 252 -0.65 -8.35 -8.98
N SER A 253 -1.08 -8.70 -7.79
CA SER A 253 -2.50 -8.84 -7.47
C SER A 253 -3.10 -7.53 -6.99
N HIS A 254 -4.39 -7.37 -7.25
CA HIS A 254 -5.22 -6.28 -6.74
C HIS A 254 -6.02 -6.80 -5.54
N ILE A 255 -6.05 -6.04 -4.47
CA ILE A 255 -6.72 -6.39 -3.24
C ILE A 255 -7.90 -5.46 -3.05
N LEU A 256 -9.07 -6.03 -2.85
CA LEU A 256 -10.31 -5.31 -2.56
C LEU A 256 -10.90 -5.85 -1.25
N THR A 257 -11.37 -4.95 -0.39
CA THR A 257 -12.13 -5.35 0.80
C THR A 257 -13.54 -4.83 0.69
N PHE A 258 -14.49 -5.67 1.04
CA PHE A 258 -15.92 -5.39 1.01
C PHE A 258 -16.53 -5.55 2.39
N GLU A 259 -17.61 -4.81 2.63
CA GLU A 259 -18.44 -5.03 3.80
C GLU A 259 -19.05 -6.43 3.75
N GLY A 260 -18.90 -7.18 4.83
CA GLY A 260 -19.52 -8.49 5.01
C GLY A 260 -20.73 -8.42 5.93
N SER A 261 -21.30 -9.58 6.23
CA SER A 261 -22.39 -9.68 7.19
C SER A 261 -21.85 -9.59 8.64
N ARG A 262 -22.61 -8.97 9.56
CA ARG A 262 -22.29 -8.90 11.00
C ARG A 262 -20.97 -8.20 11.37
N ASN A 263 -20.65 -7.08 10.70
CA ASN A 263 -19.44 -6.27 10.95
C ASN A 263 -18.10 -6.98 10.65
N ASN A 264 -18.11 -8.00 9.81
CA ASN A 264 -16.88 -8.57 9.25
C ASN A 264 -16.56 -7.94 7.90
N SER A 265 -15.38 -8.25 7.36
CA SER A 265 -14.98 -7.84 6.00
C SER A 265 -14.63 -9.06 5.15
N ILE A 266 -14.88 -8.95 3.87
CA ILE A 266 -14.46 -9.93 2.86
C ILE A 266 -13.35 -9.30 2.06
N LEU A 267 -12.16 -9.91 2.07
CA LEU A 267 -11.03 -9.50 1.26
C LEU A 267 -10.92 -10.42 0.04
N GLU A 268 -11.02 -9.85 -1.13
CA GLU A 268 -10.89 -10.55 -2.40
C GLU A 268 -9.58 -10.18 -3.10
N ILE A 269 -8.94 -11.17 -3.67
CA ILE A 269 -7.64 -11.04 -4.33
C ILE A 269 -7.81 -11.37 -5.81
N TYR A 270 -7.45 -10.42 -6.67
CA TYR A 270 -7.55 -10.55 -8.12
C TYR A 270 -6.18 -10.51 -8.76
N GLY A 271 -5.92 -11.41 -9.68
CA GLY A 271 -4.71 -11.41 -10.48
C GLY A 271 -4.69 -10.29 -11.53
N LYS A 272 -3.57 -10.10 -12.17
CA LYS A 272 -3.40 -9.13 -13.28
C LYS A 272 -4.32 -9.37 -14.48
N ASP A 273 -4.92 -10.55 -14.56
CA ASP A 273 -5.89 -10.96 -15.60
C ASP A 273 -7.35 -10.78 -15.16
N GLY A 274 -7.60 -10.14 -14.01
CA GLY A 274 -8.93 -9.89 -13.46
C GLY A 274 -9.60 -11.12 -12.83
N LYS A 275 -8.91 -12.27 -12.78
CA LYS A 275 -9.49 -13.46 -12.15
C LYS A 275 -9.26 -13.43 -10.65
N LYS A 276 -10.29 -13.81 -9.90
CA LYS A 276 -10.19 -14.00 -8.45
C LYS A 276 -9.25 -15.16 -8.15
N THR A 277 -8.18 -14.90 -7.43
CA THR A 277 -7.14 -15.87 -7.08
C THR A 277 -7.22 -16.33 -5.64
N GLY A 278 -7.86 -15.56 -4.78
CA GLY A 278 -7.99 -15.86 -3.36
C GLY A 278 -9.07 -15.03 -2.68
N GLU A 279 -9.40 -15.47 -1.47
CA GLU A 279 -10.36 -14.82 -0.59
C GLU A 279 -9.95 -15.02 0.86
N TYR A 280 -10.15 -14.00 1.68
CA TYR A 280 -10.01 -14.08 3.12
C TYR A 280 -11.23 -13.42 3.77
N ILE A 281 -11.86 -14.13 4.72
CA ILE A 281 -13.00 -13.62 5.48
C ILE A 281 -12.46 -13.27 6.86
N SER A 282 -12.49 -11.99 7.17
CA SER A 282 -12.10 -11.47 8.48
C SER A 282 -13.21 -11.72 9.50
N GLY A 283 -12.83 -11.93 10.76
CA GLY A 283 -13.77 -12.01 11.88
C GLY A 283 -14.33 -10.64 12.28
N GLU A 284 -13.65 -9.55 11.92
CA GLU A 284 -13.99 -8.17 12.26
C GLU A 284 -13.80 -7.25 11.02
N GLU A 285 -14.05 -5.95 11.18
CA GLU A 285 -13.76 -4.95 10.15
C GLU A 285 -12.26 -4.84 9.89
N ILE A 286 -11.87 -4.89 8.63
CA ILE A 286 -10.49 -4.65 8.20
C ILE A 286 -10.20 -3.15 8.24
N LYS A 287 -9.31 -2.73 9.15
CA LYS A 287 -8.89 -1.33 9.33
C LYS A 287 -7.93 -0.85 8.26
N ASP A 288 -6.99 -1.70 7.85
CA ASP A 288 -5.99 -1.36 6.83
C ASP A 288 -5.42 -2.62 6.16
N ILE A 289 -4.91 -2.44 4.94
CA ILE A 289 -4.28 -3.50 4.15
C ILE A 289 -3.01 -2.97 3.48
N ASP A 290 -2.02 -3.82 3.34
CA ASP A 290 -0.87 -3.56 2.47
C ASP A 290 -0.41 -4.84 1.77
N ILE A 291 0.26 -4.68 0.63
CA ILE A 291 0.78 -5.79 -0.17
C ILE A 291 2.24 -5.55 -0.53
N ASN A 292 3.06 -6.59 -0.37
CA ASN A 292 4.42 -6.62 -0.87
C ASN A 292 4.74 -8.00 -1.44
N GLY A 293 4.96 -8.07 -2.75
CA GLY A 293 5.16 -9.32 -3.47
C GLY A 293 3.97 -10.27 -3.34
N ALA A 294 4.18 -11.42 -2.72
CA ALA A 294 3.17 -12.46 -2.54
C ALA A 294 2.50 -12.46 -1.14
N THR A 295 2.79 -11.45 -0.32
CA THR A 295 2.29 -11.34 1.05
C THR A 295 1.37 -10.14 1.18
N ILE A 296 0.25 -10.31 1.85
CA ILE A 296 -0.71 -9.27 2.20
C ILE A 296 -0.73 -9.14 3.72
N ALA A 297 -0.59 -7.93 4.24
CA ALA A 297 -0.86 -7.61 5.63
C ALA A 297 -2.31 -7.15 5.75
N VAL A 298 -3.00 -7.69 6.73
CA VAL A 298 -4.39 -7.35 7.07
C VAL A 298 -4.42 -6.89 8.50
N LEU A 299 -4.82 -5.65 8.73
CA LEU A 299 -4.99 -5.08 10.07
C LEU A 299 -6.47 -5.11 10.44
N GLU A 300 -6.78 -5.80 11.50
CA GLU A 300 -8.06 -5.80 12.20
C GLU A 300 -7.96 -4.95 13.48
N LYS A 301 -8.95 -5.04 14.36
CA LYS A 301 -8.99 -4.18 15.55
C LYS A 301 -7.77 -4.36 16.48
N GLN A 302 -7.42 -5.58 16.79
CA GLN A 302 -6.29 -5.94 17.67
C GLN A 302 -5.43 -7.06 17.09
N GLU A 303 -5.63 -7.41 15.84
CA GLU A 303 -4.93 -8.49 15.18
C GLU A 303 -4.32 -8.02 13.87
N LEU A 304 -3.12 -8.51 13.61
CA LEU A 304 -2.39 -8.31 12.38
C LEU A 304 -2.11 -9.66 11.76
N SER A 305 -2.74 -9.93 10.63
CA SER A 305 -2.57 -11.17 9.89
C SER A 305 -1.70 -10.96 8.65
N LEU A 306 -0.77 -11.89 8.40
CA LEU A 306 -0.16 -12.04 7.09
C LEU A 306 -0.86 -13.17 6.36
N ILE A 307 -1.32 -12.87 5.15
CA ILE A 307 -1.99 -13.84 4.28
C ILE A 307 -1.29 -13.96 2.93
N SER A 308 -1.44 -15.12 2.30
CA SER A 308 -0.94 -15.37 0.95
C SER A 308 -1.90 -14.79 -0.11
N LEU A 309 -1.46 -14.73 -1.38
CA LEU A 309 -2.31 -14.36 -2.53
C LEU A 309 -3.47 -15.35 -2.80
N LYS A 310 -3.61 -16.41 -2.00
CA LYS A 310 -4.76 -17.33 -2.04
C LYS A 310 -5.69 -17.15 -0.83
N GLY A 311 -5.45 -16.14 0.02
CA GLY A 311 -6.21 -15.89 1.23
C GLY A 311 -5.85 -16.79 2.42
N ALA A 312 -4.84 -17.65 2.29
CA ALA A 312 -4.43 -18.52 3.40
C ALA A 312 -3.61 -17.73 4.42
N VAL A 313 -3.98 -17.83 5.69
CA VAL A 313 -3.26 -17.22 6.82
C VAL A 313 -1.91 -17.89 6.99
N MET A 314 -0.84 -17.09 6.98
CA MET A 314 0.54 -17.51 7.18
C MET A 314 1.02 -17.25 8.61
N SER A 315 0.64 -16.13 9.19
CA SER A 315 0.90 -15.78 10.58
C SER A 315 -0.13 -14.80 11.10
N GLU A 316 -0.35 -14.81 12.41
CA GLU A 316 -1.21 -13.89 13.14
C GLU A 316 -0.43 -13.32 14.33
N THR A 317 -0.62 -12.06 14.62
CA THR A 317 0.05 -11.35 15.70
C THR A 317 -0.96 -10.47 16.43
N GLU A 318 -1.15 -10.72 17.71
CA GLU A 318 -1.97 -9.86 18.56
C GLU A 318 -1.24 -8.54 18.84
N LEU A 319 -1.92 -7.43 18.65
CA LEU A 319 -1.40 -6.09 18.84
C LEU A 319 -1.69 -5.60 20.25
N LYS A 320 -0.65 -5.16 20.96
CA LYS A 320 -0.76 -4.60 22.32
C LYS A 320 -1.17 -3.13 22.36
N LYS A 321 -1.06 -2.45 21.21
CA LYS A 321 -1.35 -1.02 21.05
C LYS A 321 -2.33 -0.82 19.91
N ASP A 322 -3.04 0.30 19.91
CA ASP A 322 -3.89 0.66 18.78
C ASP A 322 -3.03 1.05 17.58
N VAL A 323 -3.18 0.30 16.50
CA VAL A 323 -2.51 0.51 15.21
C VAL A 323 -3.55 1.01 14.22
N LYS A 324 -3.17 2.06 13.47
CA LYS A 324 -4.05 2.73 12.50
C LYS A 324 -3.69 2.42 11.04
N LYS A 325 -2.43 2.08 10.80
CA LYS A 325 -1.90 1.80 9.46
C LYS A 325 -0.81 0.73 9.55
N VAL A 326 -0.77 -0.13 8.55
CA VAL A 326 0.30 -1.12 8.38
C VAL A 326 0.98 -0.95 7.04
N MET A 327 2.29 -1.18 7.01
CA MET A 327 3.08 -1.11 5.79
C MET A 327 4.05 -2.28 5.77
N LEU A 328 4.00 -3.07 4.69
CA LEU A 328 4.86 -4.24 4.51
C LEU A 328 6.27 -3.82 4.08
N LEU A 329 7.24 -4.24 4.85
CA LEU A 329 8.66 -4.13 4.55
C LEU A 329 9.21 -5.44 4.02
N PRO A 330 10.39 -5.44 3.36
CA PRO A 330 11.04 -6.67 2.92
C PRO A 330 11.21 -7.70 4.05
N LYS A 331 11.18 -8.99 3.69
CA LYS A 331 11.27 -10.13 4.63
C LYS A 331 10.09 -10.22 5.60
N ASN A 332 8.90 -9.86 5.14
CA ASN A 332 7.63 -9.92 5.89
C ASN A 332 7.64 -9.13 7.21
N ARG A 333 8.49 -8.12 7.34
CA ARG A 333 8.43 -7.18 8.47
C ARG A 333 7.32 -6.17 8.21
N ILE A 334 6.75 -5.64 9.27
CA ILE A 334 5.62 -4.72 9.18
C ILE A 334 5.95 -3.47 9.98
N ALA A 335 5.86 -2.31 9.35
CA ALA A 335 5.82 -1.05 10.04
C ALA A 335 4.38 -0.77 10.47
N ALA A 336 4.13 -0.82 11.76
CA ALA A 336 2.84 -0.58 12.38
C ALA A 336 2.79 0.85 12.93
N VAL A 337 1.88 1.66 12.39
CA VAL A 337 1.70 3.06 12.78
C VAL A 337 0.62 3.15 13.86
N GLY A 338 1.02 3.50 15.06
CA GLY A 338 0.14 3.75 16.19
C GLY A 338 -0.31 5.22 16.30
N SER A 339 -0.75 5.64 17.48
CA SER A 339 -1.15 7.04 17.75
C SER A 339 0.03 7.95 18.11
N SER A 340 1.16 7.39 18.52
CA SER A 340 2.34 8.14 18.98
C SER A 340 3.68 7.53 18.56
N SER A 341 3.67 6.39 17.89
CA SER A 341 4.91 5.73 17.44
C SER A 341 4.69 4.86 16.21
N VAL A 342 5.77 4.60 15.49
CA VAL A 342 5.87 3.56 14.49
C VAL A 342 6.77 2.45 15.00
N GLU A 343 6.29 1.24 14.97
CA GLU A 343 7.01 0.05 15.42
C GLU A 343 7.22 -0.93 14.28
N ILE A 344 8.38 -1.58 14.24
CA ILE A 344 8.62 -2.71 13.34
C ILE A 344 8.28 -3.99 14.06
N ILE A 345 7.28 -4.69 13.52
CA ILE A 345 6.85 -6.01 13.97
C ILE A 345 7.51 -7.07 13.07
N LYS A 346 7.97 -8.14 13.70
CA LYS A 346 8.48 -9.34 13.02
C LYS A 346 7.51 -10.47 13.34
N PRO A 347 6.54 -10.73 12.46
CA PRO A 347 5.52 -11.78 12.68
C PRO A 347 6.08 -13.19 12.62
#